data_a58bf18a7073aef98331bccc98d15a67
#
_entry.id   a58bf18a7073aef98331bccc98d15a67
#
_cell.length_a   1.000
_cell.length_b   1.000
_cell.length_c   1.000
_cell.angle_alpha   90.00
_cell.angle_beta   90.00
_cell.angle_gamma   90.00
#
_symmetry.space_group_name_H-M   'P 1'
#
loop_
_entity.id
_entity.type
_entity.pdbx_description
1 polymer ?
#
loop_
_entity_poly.entity_id
_entity_poly.type
_entity_poly.pdbx_seq_one_letter_code
_entity_poly.pdbx_strand_id
1 'polypeptide(L)'
;MSSTYTFAGKQVIIYCGIPVFAAGVLGCSLNMLVFLSLKTFRQSSCVFYLTVMSLVNIGTLFLGFFPRIMVSLFSTDGTEISLFYCKARLYFSQIFIGTSLSCYCLATIDQYFATCTRLQWQLWCNIKLAIRIIIITVIIWILHGIPYVVFYDHVISSTTNQTTCINTNYIFDRYRAFVTLLLLIGYFPIMIAALFGSMALRNVQQLAFRTVPLIRRELDKQLTNMVLLQVVVSIFTLLPYTTVSAVATSTSTINDPVYQGKIQFAVIVTLIFYYISFASPFYIYFCASGRFRRQLKYVLFDIHLSRIFPNQIEPQMTLNVH
;
A
#
# COMPACT_ATOMS: atom_id res chain seq x y z
N MET A 1 2.22 -35.62 1.42
CA MET A 1 1.55 -34.51 2.13
C MET A 1 2.21 -33.14 1.89
N SER A 2 3.55 -32.99 1.94
CA SER A 2 4.20 -31.70 1.62
C SER A 2 3.87 -31.18 0.21
N SER A 3 3.87 -32.05 -0.79
CA SER A 3 3.52 -31.71 -2.18
C SER A 3 2.09 -31.17 -2.35
N THR A 4 1.15 -31.64 -1.54
CA THR A 4 -0.25 -31.19 -1.57
C THR A 4 -0.39 -29.74 -1.12
N TYR A 5 0.32 -29.33 -0.06
CA TYR A 5 0.32 -27.94 0.42
C TYR A 5 0.96 -26.98 -0.58
N THR A 6 2.06 -27.40 -1.22
CA THR A 6 2.74 -26.61 -2.25
C THR A 6 1.83 -26.42 -3.49
N PHE A 7 1.15 -27.48 -3.93
CA PHE A 7 0.20 -27.42 -5.03
C PHE A 7 -0.98 -26.49 -4.69
N ALA A 8 -1.60 -26.68 -3.51
CA ALA A 8 -2.70 -25.83 -3.06
C ALA A 8 -2.27 -24.34 -2.96
N GLY A 9 -1.07 -24.06 -2.46
CA GLY A 9 -0.52 -22.72 -2.42
C GLY A 9 -0.38 -22.06 -3.80
N LYS A 10 0.13 -22.81 -4.80
CA LYS A 10 0.20 -22.31 -6.18
C LYS A 10 -1.20 -21.98 -6.73
N GLN A 11 -2.20 -22.83 -6.52
CA GLN A 11 -3.57 -22.58 -6.96
C GLN A 11 -4.17 -21.33 -6.31
N VAL A 12 -3.95 -21.14 -5.00
CA VAL A 12 -4.41 -19.95 -4.29
C VAL A 12 -3.80 -18.66 -4.88
N ILE A 13 -2.49 -18.66 -5.19
CA ILE A 13 -1.86 -17.49 -5.82
C ILE A 13 -2.42 -17.23 -7.23
N ILE A 14 -2.68 -18.26 -8.01
CA ILE A 14 -3.21 -18.11 -9.38
C ILE A 14 -4.64 -17.56 -9.34
N TYR A 15 -5.55 -18.23 -8.62
CA TYR A 15 -6.97 -17.87 -8.64
C TYR A 15 -7.30 -16.59 -7.87
N CYS A 16 -6.63 -16.34 -6.73
CA CYS A 16 -6.87 -15.15 -5.95
C CYS A 16 -5.88 -14.03 -6.28
N GLY A 17 -4.62 -14.36 -6.60
CA GLY A 17 -3.58 -13.37 -6.84
C GLY A 17 -3.77 -12.58 -8.13
N ILE A 18 -4.15 -13.22 -9.23
CA ILE A 18 -4.38 -12.52 -10.50
C ILE A 18 -5.49 -11.48 -10.39
N PRO A 19 -6.70 -11.79 -9.86
CA PRO A 19 -7.74 -10.79 -9.63
C PRO A 19 -7.29 -9.65 -8.71
N VAL A 20 -6.60 -9.96 -7.61
CA VAL A 20 -6.09 -8.92 -6.67
C VAL A 20 -5.07 -8.02 -7.35
N PHE A 21 -4.17 -8.57 -8.15
CA PHE A 21 -3.19 -7.79 -8.91
C PHE A 21 -3.87 -6.86 -9.91
N ALA A 22 -4.77 -7.38 -10.74
CA ALA A 22 -5.49 -6.61 -11.74
C ALA A 22 -6.36 -5.50 -11.10
N ALA A 23 -7.12 -5.85 -10.06
CA ALA A 23 -7.91 -4.90 -9.29
C ALA A 23 -7.02 -3.83 -8.63
N GLY A 24 -5.88 -4.21 -8.07
CA GLY A 24 -4.95 -3.29 -7.43
C GLY A 24 -4.35 -2.28 -8.40
N VAL A 25 -3.84 -2.73 -9.55
CA VAL A 25 -3.29 -1.84 -10.58
C VAL A 25 -4.36 -0.89 -11.11
N LEU A 26 -5.55 -1.41 -11.44
CA LEU A 26 -6.67 -0.59 -11.90
C LEU A 26 -7.10 0.43 -10.83
N GLY A 27 -7.29 -0.02 -9.59
CA GLY A 27 -7.71 0.85 -8.49
C GLY A 27 -6.70 1.96 -8.19
N CYS A 28 -5.41 1.64 -8.11
CA CYS A 28 -4.36 2.65 -7.90
C CYS A 28 -4.30 3.67 -9.05
N SER A 29 -4.46 3.22 -10.29
CA SER A 29 -4.50 4.11 -11.47
C SER A 29 -5.70 5.05 -11.42
N LEU A 30 -6.87 4.55 -11.06
CA LEU A 30 -8.08 5.36 -10.89
C LEU A 30 -7.96 6.36 -9.73
N ASN A 31 -7.33 5.98 -8.61
CA ASN A 31 -7.02 6.92 -7.52
C ASN A 31 -6.17 8.09 -8.02
N MET A 32 -5.07 7.78 -8.71
CA MET A 32 -4.19 8.82 -9.28
C MET A 32 -4.96 9.72 -10.25
N LEU A 33 -5.78 9.14 -11.13
CA LEU A 33 -6.58 9.90 -12.08
C LEU A 33 -7.51 10.89 -11.35
N VAL A 34 -8.25 10.47 -10.33
CA VAL A 34 -9.17 11.33 -9.57
C VAL A 34 -8.41 12.41 -8.80
N PHE A 35 -7.34 12.05 -8.10
CA PHE A 35 -6.60 12.97 -7.24
C PHE A 35 -5.83 14.04 -8.04
N LEU A 36 -5.31 13.69 -9.21
CA LEU A 36 -4.56 14.62 -10.07
C LEU A 36 -5.46 15.50 -10.93
N SER A 37 -6.67 15.05 -11.28
CA SER A 37 -7.56 15.80 -12.19
C SER A 37 -8.20 17.02 -11.51
N LEU A 38 -8.39 17.01 -10.19
CA LEU A 38 -9.15 18.03 -9.50
C LEU A 38 -8.25 18.99 -8.70
N LYS A 39 -8.36 20.30 -9.00
CA LYS A 39 -7.58 21.36 -8.35
C LYS A 39 -7.72 21.34 -6.82
N THR A 40 -8.93 21.11 -6.32
CA THR A 40 -9.23 21.06 -4.88
C THR A 40 -8.45 19.93 -4.18
N PHE A 41 -8.28 18.79 -4.83
CA PHE A 41 -7.49 17.68 -4.27
C PHE A 41 -5.99 17.94 -4.33
N ARG A 42 -5.49 18.53 -5.41
CA ARG A 42 -4.07 18.84 -5.57
C ARG A 42 -3.53 19.83 -4.54
N GLN A 43 -4.39 20.58 -3.86
CA GLN A 43 -4.01 21.55 -2.82
C GLN A 43 -3.97 20.94 -1.41
N SER A 44 -4.47 19.72 -1.22
CA SER A 44 -4.47 19.03 0.07
C SER A 44 -3.20 18.20 0.26
N SER A 45 -2.49 18.40 1.38
CA SER A 45 -1.33 17.59 1.77
C SER A 45 -1.68 16.11 1.96
N CYS A 46 -2.82 15.82 2.58
CA CYS A 46 -3.31 14.45 2.75
C CYS A 46 -3.49 13.77 1.39
N VAL A 47 -4.17 14.41 0.46
CA VAL A 47 -4.39 13.84 -0.89
C VAL A 47 -3.07 13.65 -1.64
N PHE A 48 -2.10 14.51 -1.42
CA PHE A 48 -0.76 14.33 -1.97
C PHE A 48 -0.11 13.02 -1.46
N TYR A 49 -0.16 12.75 -0.15
CA TYR A 49 0.33 11.48 0.40
C TYR A 49 -0.42 10.28 -0.20
N LEU A 50 -1.74 10.34 -0.34
CA LEU A 50 -2.54 9.27 -0.94
C LEU A 50 -2.23 9.05 -2.43
N THR A 51 -1.87 10.13 -3.15
CA THR A 51 -1.45 10.05 -4.55
C THR A 51 -0.10 9.34 -4.69
N VAL A 52 0.89 9.75 -3.89
CA VAL A 52 2.21 9.10 -3.86
C VAL A 52 2.06 7.64 -3.44
N MET A 53 1.25 7.35 -2.43
CA MET A 53 0.93 5.99 -2.00
C MET A 53 0.38 5.14 -3.14
N SER A 54 -0.58 5.68 -3.92
CA SER A 54 -1.15 4.94 -5.07
C SER A 54 -0.11 4.66 -6.15
N LEU A 55 0.81 5.61 -6.42
CA LEU A 55 1.90 5.42 -7.36
C LEU A 55 2.85 4.30 -6.92
N VAL A 56 3.34 4.35 -5.68
CA VAL A 56 4.28 3.35 -5.18
C VAL A 56 3.62 1.99 -4.94
N ASN A 57 2.30 1.94 -4.72
CA ASN A 57 1.54 0.69 -4.65
C ASN A 57 1.54 -0.04 -6.00
N ILE A 58 1.44 0.67 -7.12
CA ILE A 58 1.60 0.07 -8.45
C ILE A 58 2.99 -0.60 -8.55
N GLY A 59 4.04 0.11 -8.15
CA GLY A 59 5.40 -0.45 -8.11
C GLY A 59 5.52 -1.67 -7.19
N THR A 60 4.88 -1.64 -6.01
CA THR A 60 4.83 -2.78 -5.08
C THR A 60 4.13 -3.99 -5.70
N LEU A 61 3.03 -3.79 -6.42
CA LEU A 61 2.31 -4.87 -7.10
C LEU A 61 3.15 -5.48 -8.23
N PHE A 62 3.83 -4.66 -9.04
CA PHE A 62 4.66 -5.15 -10.14
C PHE A 62 5.96 -5.83 -9.67
N LEU A 63 6.67 -5.26 -8.70
CA LEU A 63 7.97 -5.80 -8.27
C LEU A 63 7.87 -6.83 -7.14
N GLY A 64 6.81 -6.74 -6.33
CA GLY A 64 6.61 -7.66 -5.20
C GLY A 64 5.64 -8.80 -5.51
N PHE A 65 4.45 -8.49 -6.04
CA PHE A 65 3.38 -9.46 -6.18
C PHE A 65 3.39 -10.20 -7.52
N PHE A 66 3.56 -9.48 -8.63
CA PHE A 66 3.59 -10.08 -9.97
C PHE A 66 4.60 -11.22 -10.10
N PRO A 67 5.85 -11.12 -9.60
CA PRO A 67 6.79 -12.24 -9.65
C PRO A 67 6.32 -13.47 -8.88
N ARG A 68 5.55 -13.31 -7.79
CA ARG A 68 4.95 -14.44 -7.07
C ARG A 68 3.92 -15.19 -7.93
N ILE A 69 3.15 -14.43 -8.73
CA ILE A 69 2.22 -15.00 -9.71
C ILE A 69 3.01 -15.75 -10.82
N MET A 70 4.10 -15.14 -11.31
CA MET A 70 4.97 -15.76 -12.33
C MET A 70 5.57 -17.08 -11.86
N VAL A 71 6.12 -17.12 -10.62
CA VAL A 71 6.62 -18.38 -10.03
C VAL A 71 5.53 -19.45 -9.94
N SER A 72 4.30 -19.05 -9.62
CA SER A 72 3.19 -19.99 -9.47
C SER A 72 2.73 -20.56 -10.83
N LEU A 73 2.78 -19.75 -11.90
CA LEU A 73 2.38 -20.13 -13.26
C LEU A 73 3.50 -20.87 -14.01
N PHE A 74 4.72 -20.32 -14.00
CA PHE A 74 5.81 -20.75 -14.87
C PHE A 74 6.99 -21.37 -14.12
N SER A 75 6.93 -21.42 -12.77
CA SER A 75 7.99 -21.89 -11.87
C SER A 75 9.29 -21.09 -11.95
N THR A 76 9.26 -19.90 -12.59
CA THR A 76 10.39 -18.95 -12.67
C THR A 76 9.86 -17.51 -12.59
N ASP A 77 10.65 -16.61 -12.02
CA ASP A 77 10.35 -15.17 -11.96
C ASP A 77 11.43 -14.31 -12.64
N GLY A 78 12.38 -14.96 -13.32
CA GLY A 78 13.49 -14.30 -13.99
C GLY A 78 14.66 -13.90 -13.07
N THR A 79 14.52 -14.03 -11.75
CA THR A 79 15.63 -13.73 -10.81
C THR A 79 16.76 -14.74 -10.90
N GLU A 80 16.50 -15.91 -11.43
CA GLU A 80 17.49 -16.98 -11.68
C GLU A 80 18.45 -16.65 -12.83
N ILE A 81 17.98 -15.80 -13.78
CA ILE A 81 18.72 -15.46 -15.01
C ILE A 81 19.71 -14.31 -14.77
N SER A 82 19.30 -13.30 -13.99
CA SER A 82 20.09 -12.08 -13.80
C SER A 82 20.24 -11.73 -12.32
N LEU A 83 21.49 -11.70 -11.84
CA LEU A 83 21.84 -11.24 -10.50
C LEU A 83 21.43 -9.77 -10.28
N PHE A 84 21.60 -8.94 -11.30
CA PHE A 84 21.15 -7.54 -11.22
C PHE A 84 19.64 -7.46 -10.97
N TYR A 85 18.85 -8.22 -11.73
CA TYR A 85 17.38 -8.24 -11.54
C TYR A 85 16.99 -8.80 -10.18
N CYS A 86 17.66 -9.86 -9.69
CA CYS A 86 17.47 -10.40 -8.34
C CYS A 86 17.61 -9.31 -7.26
N LYS A 87 18.73 -8.59 -7.25
CA LYS A 87 19.02 -7.53 -6.28
C LYS A 87 18.13 -6.30 -6.46
N ALA A 88 18.00 -5.81 -7.69
CA ALA A 88 17.22 -4.60 -8.00
C ALA A 88 15.74 -4.77 -7.66
N ARG A 89 15.14 -5.90 -8.00
CA ARG A 89 13.73 -6.18 -7.69
C ARG A 89 13.43 -6.09 -6.20
N LEU A 90 14.24 -6.74 -5.38
CA LEU A 90 14.06 -6.77 -3.92
C LEU A 90 14.30 -5.40 -3.31
N TYR A 91 15.33 -4.70 -3.77
CA TYR A 91 15.66 -3.36 -3.33
C TYR A 91 14.53 -2.36 -3.61
N PHE A 92 14.07 -2.26 -4.84
CA PHE A 92 12.99 -1.35 -5.20
C PHE A 92 11.65 -1.75 -4.59
N SER A 93 11.35 -3.05 -4.48
CA SER A 93 10.15 -3.52 -3.78
C SER A 93 10.14 -3.04 -2.33
N GLN A 94 11.28 -3.12 -1.63
CA GLN A 94 11.39 -2.64 -0.25
C GLN A 94 11.18 -1.13 -0.14
N ILE A 95 11.75 -0.33 -1.05
CA ILE A 95 11.57 1.13 -1.09
C ILE A 95 10.08 1.47 -1.30
N PHE A 96 9.42 0.82 -2.24
CA PHE A 96 8.00 1.10 -2.54
C PHE A 96 7.09 0.71 -1.38
N ILE A 97 7.28 -0.46 -0.78
CA ILE A 97 6.50 -0.91 0.38
C ILE A 97 6.68 0.08 1.54
N GLY A 98 7.92 0.41 1.88
CA GLY A 98 8.22 1.31 2.97
C GLY A 98 7.68 2.72 2.74
N THR A 99 7.83 3.26 1.52
CA THR A 99 7.28 4.56 1.15
C THR A 99 5.75 4.56 1.20
N SER A 100 5.08 3.50 0.72
CA SER A 100 3.63 3.37 0.76
C SER A 100 3.08 3.44 2.19
N LEU A 101 3.65 2.64 3.10
CA LEU A 101 3.21 2.60 4.50
C LEU A 101 3.55 3.90 5.25
N SER A 102 4.66 4.53 4.90
CA SER A 102 4.99 5.87 5.43
C SER A 102 3.98 6.92 4.95
N CYS A 103 3.59 6.91 3.66
CA CYS A 103 2.55 7.79 3.14
C CYS A 103 1.21 7.57 3.85
N TYR A 104 0.86 6.32 4.14
CA TYR A 104 -0.32 5.97 4.91
C TYR A 104 -0.31 6.56 6.32
N CYS A 105 0.80 6.44 7.06
CA CYS A 105 0.97 7.07 8.38
C CYS A 105 0.90 8.60 8.29
N LEU A 106 1.62 9.20 7.33
CA LEU A 106 1.67 10.64 7.14
C LEU A 106 0.31 11.23 6.76
N ALA A 107 -0.48 10.53 5.93
CA ALA A 107 -1.84 10.92 5.60
C ALA A 107 -2.74 10.94 6.85
N THR A 108 -2.56 9.96 7.76
CA THR A 108 -3.33 9.85 9.00
C THR A 108 -2.94 10.96 10.00
N ILE A 109 -1.64 11.24 10.12
CA ILE A 109 -1.11 12.33 10.96
C ILE A 109 -1.57 13.70 10.42
N ASP A 110 -1.52 13.89 9.10
CA ASP A 110 -1.98 15.11 8.44
C ASP A 110 -3.48 15.36 8.70
N GLN A 111 -4.31 14.31 8.64
CA GLN A 111 -5.73 14.42 8.99
C GLN A 111 -5.96 14.80 10.46
N TYR A 112 -5.16 14.27 11.38
CA TYR A 112 -5.22 14.70 12.77
C TYR A 112 -4.90 16.19 12.90
N PHE A 113 -3.84 16.68 12.27
CA PHE A 113 -3.48 18.10 12.32
C PHE A 113 -4.52 19.01 11.63
N ALA A 114 -5.04 18.60 10.49
CA ALA A 114 -6.08 19.34 9.75
C ALA A 114 -7.37 19.51 10.56
N THR A 115 -7.70 18.53 11.41
CA THR A 115 -8.92 18.52 12.23
C THR A 115 -8.72 19.14 13.63
N CYS A 116 -7.47 19.42 14.03
CA CYS A 116 -7.15 20.00 15.33
C CYS A 116 -7.79 21.37 15.56
N THR A 117 -8.03 21.71 16.85
CA THR A 117 -8.54 23.04 17.24
C THR A 117 -7.52 24.16 17.13
N ARG A 118 -6.25 23.82 17.33
CA ARG A 118 -5.16 24.79 17.39
C ARG A 118 -4.72 25.15 15.98
N LEU A 119 -4.82 26.43 15.62
CA LEU A 119 -4.43 26.94 14.31
C LEU A 119 -2.97 26.64 13.96
N GLN A 120 -2.08 26.64 14.95
CA GLN A 120 -0.67 26.30 14.77
C GLN A 120 -0.45 24.92 14.15
N TRP A 121 -1.24 23.91 14.56
CA TRP A 121 -1.17 22.55 14.01
C TRP A 121 -1.70 22.46 12.59
N GLN A 122 -2.74 23.25 12.26
CA GLN A 122 -3.29 23.29 10.90
C GLN A 122 -2.29 23.88 9.87
N LEU A 123 -1.36 24.75 10.31
CA LEU A 123 -0.32 25.32 9.45
C LEU A 123 0.69 24.25 8.97
N TRP A 124 0.78 23.11 9.67
CA TRP A 124 1.62 21.98 9.26
C TRP A 124 1.02 21.20 8.08
N CYS A 125 -0.29 21.33 7.84
CA CYS A 125 -0.97 20.72 6.69
C CYS A 125 -0.70 21.54 5.42
N ASN A 126 0.55 21.57 4.98
CA ASN A 126 1.02 22.34 3.83
C ASN A 126 1.70 21.42 2.81
N ILE A 127 1.30 21.54 1.55
CA ILE A 127 1.83 20.72 0.47
C ILE A 127 3.36 20.84 0.29
N LYS A 128 3.92 22.04 0.53
CA LYS A 128 5.39 22.24 0.44
C LYS A 128 6.13 21.43 1.51
N LEU A 129 5.56 21.37 2.72
CA LEU A 129 6.09 20.56 3.81
C LEU A 129 5.91 19.07 3.49
N ALA A 130 4.75 18.67 2.98
CA ALA A 130 4.47 17.28 2.59
C ALA A 130 5.47 16.76 1.55
N ILE A 131 5.80 17.56 0.53
CA ILE A 131 6.81 17.21 -0.47
C ILE A 131 8.18 16.97 0.18
N ARG A 132 8.61 17.86 1.08
CA ARG A 132 9.90 17.69 1.77
C ARG A 132 9.94 16.43 2.63
N ILE A 133 8.87 16.15 3.36
CA ILE A 133 8.76 14.94 4.20
C ILE A 133 8.82 13.68 3.32
N ILE A 134 8.15 13.64 2.18
CA ILE A 134 8.20 12.49 1.27
C ILE A 134 9.61 12.29 0.71
N ILE A 135 10.30 13.36 0.31
CA ILE A 135 11.68 13.24 -0.18
C ILE A 135 12.58 12.62 0.90
N ILE A 136 12.49 13.11 2.14
CA ILE A 136 13.25 12.56 3.27
C ILE A 136 12.88 11.09 3.51
N THR A 137 11.60 10.76 3.48
CA THR A 137 11.10 9.40 3.66
C THR A 137 11.66 8.44 2.59
N VAL A 138 11.64 8.86 1.33
CA VAL A 138 12.20 8.05 0.23
C VAL A 138 13.70 7.85 0.42
N ILE A 139 14.45 8.88 0.81
CA ILE A 139 15.89 8.76 1.10
C ILE A 139 16.14 7.75 2.24
N ILE A 140 15.36 7.80 3.30
CA ILE A 140 15.46 6.83 4.41
C ILE A 140 15.25 5.40 3.91
N TRP A 141 14.23 5.15 3.07
CA TRP A 141 13.97 3.81 2.55
C TRP A 141 14.99 3.36 1.51
N ILE A 142 15.60 4.28 0.74
CA ILE A 142 16.74 4.02 -0.14
C ILE A 142 17.93 3.50 0.69
N LEU A 143 18.28 4.20 1.77
CA LEU A 143 19.38 3.80 2.66
C LEU A 143 19.08 2.48 3.38
N HIS A 144 17.85 2.31 3.88
CA HIS A 144 17.40 1.07 4.51
C HIS A 144 17.41 -0.13 3.55
N GLY A 145 17.25 0.12 2.24
CA GLY A 145 17.27 -0.92 1.21
C GLY A 145 18.68 -1.44 0.86
N ILE A 146 19.75 -0.71 1.18
CA ILE A 146 21.13 -1.09 0.80
C ILE A 146 21.49 -2.55 1.18
N PRO A 147 21.15 -3.07 2.37
CA PRO A 147 21.43 -4.46 2.74
C PRO A 147 20.82 -5.50 1.79
N TYR A 148 19.72 -5.18 1.09
CA TYR A 148 19.13 -6.09 0.08
C TYR A 148 20.03 -6.24 -1.14
N VAL A 149 20.77 -5.19 -1.53
CA VAL A 149 21.73 -5.25 -2.64
C VAL A 149 23.00 -6.01 -2.23
N VAL A 150 23.39 -5.90 -0.95
CA VAL A 150 24.63 -6.50 -0.42
C VAL A 150 24.47 -7.99 -0.15
N PHE A 151 23.39 -8.39 0.55
CA PHE A 151 23.27 -9.74 1.12
C PHE A 151 22.45 -10.73 0.27
N TYR A 152 21.73 -10.29 -0.78
CA TYR A 152 21.11 -11.21 -1.71
C TYR A 152 22.08 -11.59 -2.82
N ASP A 153 22.12 -12.89 -3.16
CA ASP A 153 23.01 -13.40 -4.20
C ASP A 153 22.39 -14.62 -4.88
N HIS A 154 22.98 -15.01 -6.00
CA HIS A 154 22.70 -16.26 -6.70
C HIS A 154 23.40 -17.42 -5.98
N VAL A 155 22.61 -18.39 -5.55
CA VAL A 155 23.13 -19.64 -4.98
C VAL A 155 22.61 -20.81 -5.80
N ILE A 156 23.52 -21.70 -6.20
CA ILE A 156 23.18 -22.92 -6.92
C ILE A 156 22.78 -23.97 -5.89
N SER A 157 21.54 -24.46 -5.99
CA SER A 157 21.05 -25.55 -5.13
C SER A 157 21.80 -26.83 -5.49
N SER A 158 22.45 -27.44 -4.50
CA SER A 158 23.17 -28.72 -4.67
C SER A 158 22.28 -29.91 -5.02
N THR A 159 20.96 -29.80 -4.75
CA THR A 159 19.98 -30.86 -4.99
C THR A 159 19.29 -30.77 -6.35
N THR A 160 19.01 -29.56 -6.83
CA THR A 160 18.25 -29.32 -8.08
C THR A 160 19.11 -28.74 -9.19
N ASN A 161 20.35 -28.37 -8.93
CA ASN A 161 21.26 -27.66 -9.84
C ASN A 161 20.68 -26.37 -10.45
N GLN A 162 19.67 -25.79 -9.77
CA GLN A 162 19.01 -24.54 -10.17
C GLN A 162 19.60 -23.36 -9.41
N THR A 163 19.82 -22.27 -10.11
CA THR A 163 20.21 -20.99 -9.50
C THR A 163 18.99 -20.36 -8.84
N THR A 164 19.14 -19.96 -7.59
CA THR A 164 18.06 -19.26 -6.83
C THR A 164 18.59 -17.99 -6.22
N CYS A 165 17.76 -16.95 -6.20
CA CYS A 165 18.07 -15.67 -5.56
C CYS A 165 17.68 -15.73 -4.07
N ILE A 166 18.65 -15.87 -3.18
CA ILE A 166 18.42 -16.01 -1.75
C ILE A 166 19.31 -15.08 -0.93
N ASN A 167 18.89 -14.82 0.30
CA ASN A 167 19.71 -14.11 1.27
C ASN A 167 20.82 -15.03 1.78
N THR A 168 22.06 -14.57 1.74
CA THR A 168 23.24 -15.32 2.17
C THR A 168 23.65 -15.05 3.61
N ASN A 169 23.09 -14.01 4.26
CA ASN A 169 23.42 -13.61 5.62
C ASN A 169 22.30 -13.93 6.60
N TYR A 170 22.56 -14.84 7.53
CA TYR A 170 21.60 -15.27 8.57
C TYR A 170 21.14 -14.10 9.47
N ILE A 171 22.05 -13.20 9.85
CA ILE A 171 21.72 -12.06 10.73
C ILE A 171 20.76 -11.12 10.01
N PHE A 172 21.02 -10.85 8.73
CA PHE A 172 20.13 -10.02 7.92
C PHE A 172 18.77 -10.68 7.69
N ASP A 173 18.67 -11.99 7.55
CA ASP A 173 17.39 -12.68 7.43
C ASP A 173 16.53 -12.51 8.69
N ARG A 174 17.13 -12.64 9.87
CA ARG A 174 16.46 -12.37 11.15
C ARG A 174 16.04 -10.90 11.27
N TYR A 175 16.95 -9.97 10.94
CA TYR A 175 16.63 -8.54 10.93
C TYR A 175 15.46 -8.23 9.98
N ARG A 176 15.48 -8.78 8.77
CA ARG A 176 14.41 -8.62 7.80
C ARG A 176 13.06 -9.13 8.31
N ALA A 177 13.02 -10.31 8.94
CA ALA A 177 11.78 -10.90 9.42
C ALA A 177 11.19 -10.15 10.63
N PHE A 178 12.02 -9.83 11.63
CA PHE A 178 11.54 -9.27 12.89
C PHE A 178 11.50 -7.75 12.90
N VAL A 179 12.55 -7.09 12.42
CA VAL A 179 12.61 -5.62 12.46
C VAL A 179 11.90 -5.05 11.26
N THR A 180 12.30 -5.44 10.04
CA THR A 180 11.73 -4.81 8.85
C THR A 180 10.27 -5.23 8.64
N LEU A 181 9.97 -6.53 8.57
CA LEU A 181 8.64 -7.01 8.20
C LEU A 181 7.66 -6.91 9.37
N LEU A 182 8.03 -7.43 10.55
CA LEU A 182 7.11 -7.47 11.69
C LEU A 182 6.91 -6.08 12.31
N LEU A 183 7.99 -5.35 12.63
CA LEU A 183 7.89 -4.07 13.31
C LEU A 183 7.64 -2.93 12.35
N LEU A 184 8.54 -2.65 11.38
CA LEU A 184 8.47 -1.45 10.54
C LEU A 184 7.35 -1.50 9.50
N ILE A 185 7.01 -2.66 8.95
CA ILE A 185 5.96 -2.84 7.95
C ILE A 185 4.63 -3.25 8.59
N GLY A 186 4.65 -4.07 9.64
CA GLY A 186 3.46 -4.59 10.31
C GLY A 186 2.93 -3.66 11.40
N TYR A 187 3.48 -3.80 12.59
CA TYR A 187 2.89 -3.21 13.81
C TYR A 187 3.00 -1.68 13.87
N PHE A 188 4.16 -1.12 13.55
CA PHE A 188 4.42 0.31 13.73
C PHE A 188 3.50 1.22 12.89
N PRO A 189 3.30 0.98 11.58
CA PRO A 189 2.36 1.77 10.79
C PRO A 189 0.92 1.68 11.29
N ILE A 190 0.50 0.49 11.73
CA ILE A 190 -0.86 0.28 12.23
C ILE A 190 -1.06 1.01 13.55
N MET A 191 -0.09 0.95 14.47
CA MET A 191 -0.17 1.67 15.75
C MET A 191 -0.26 3.19 15.54
N ILE A 192 0.60 3.74 14.69
CA ILE A 192 0.57 5.19 14.36
C ILE A 192 -0.79 5.55 13.76
N ALA A 193 -1.23 4.81 12.76
CA ALA A 193 -2.46 5.11 12.04
C ALA A 193 -3.70 4.94 12.94
N ALA A 194 -3.74 3.94 13.82
CA ALA A 194 -4.81 3.76 14.80
C ALA A 194 -4.85 4.90 15.83
N LEU A 195 -3.68 5.31 16.34
CA LEU A 195 -3.58 6.41 17.30
C LEU A 195 -4.05 7.73 16.69
N PHE A 196 -3.39 8.20 15.62
CA PHE A 196 -3.72 9.49 15.01
C PHE A 196 -5.08 9.47 14.33
N GLY A 197 -5.49 8.35 13.73
CA GLY A 197 -6.81 8.17 13.13
C GLY A 197 -7.93 8.28 14.16
N SER A 198 -7.80 7.65 15.33
CA SER A 198 -8.78 7.77 16.41
C SER A 198 -8.86 9.19 16.98
N MET A 199 -7.71 9.88 17.09
CA MET A 199 -7.67 11.28 17.52
C MET A 199 -8.31 12.20 16.46
N ALA A 200 -8.06 11.97 15.17
CA ALA A 200 -8.70 12.71 14.07
C ALA A 200 -10.22 12.52 14.07
N LEU A 201 -10.72 11.29 14.32
CA LEU A 201 -12.15 11.02 14.41
C LEU A 201 -12.82 11.82 15.54
N ARG A 202 -12.20 11.83 16.74
CA ARG A 202 -12.69 12.63 17.87
C ARG A 202 -12.75 14.11 17.52
N ASN A 203 -11.71 14.64 16.86
CA ASN A 203 -11.68 16.03 16.42
C ASN A 203 -12.81 16.33 15.41
N VAL A 204 -13.05 15.46 14.45
CA VAL A 204 -14.12 15.62 13.43
C VAL A 204 -15.50 15.63 14.08
N GLN A 205 -15.75 14.79 15.08
CA GLN A 205 -17.01 14.81 15.83
C GLN A 205 -17.23 16.15 16.54
N GLN A 206 -16.18 16.78 17.07
CA GLN A 206 -16.25 18.09 17.71
C GLN A 206 -16.35 19.25 16.70
N LEU A 207 -15.88 19.08 15.46
CA LEU A 207 -16.03 20.07 14.37
C LEU A 207 -17.50 20.40 14.05
N ALA A 208 -18.44 19.52 14.40
CA ALA A 208 -19.87 19.75 14.21
C ALA A 208 -20.36 21.03 14.91
N PHE A 209 -19.70 21.44 15.98
CA PHE A 209 -20.07 22.59 16.81
C PHE A 209 -19.25 23.87 16.51
N ARG A 210 -18.46 23.89 15.43
CA ARG A 210 -17.56 25.02 15.11
C ARG A 210 -18.00 25.79 13.86
N THR A 211 -17.69 27.08 13.83
CA THR A 211 -17.87 28.00 12.70
C THR A 211 -16.79 27.83 11.64
N VAL A 212 -16.66 26.63 11.04
CA VAL A 212 -15.73 26.35 9.93
C VAL A 212 -16.53 26.35 8.62
N PRO A 213 -15.97 26.86 7.49
CA PRO A 213 -16.65 26.80 6.19
C PRO A 213 -17.10 25.37 5.85
N LEU A 214 -18.37 25.20 5.51
CA LEU A 214 -19.01 23.90 5.27
C LEU A 214 -18.25 23.01 4.29
N ILE A 215 -17.71 23.61 3.20
CA ILE A 215 -17.00 22.88 2.15
C ILE A 215 -15.73 22.21 2.68
N ARG A 216 -14.93 22.93 3.47
CA ARG A 216 -13.67 22.42 4.07
C ARG A 216 -13.99 21.35 5.11
N ARG A 217 -14.95 21.58 5.96
CA ARG A 217 -15.40 20.64 6.99
C ARG A 217 -15.86 19.30 6.41
N GLU A 218 -16.65 19.32 5.33
CA GLU A 218 -17.11 18.10 4.66
C GLU A 218 -15.97 17.35 3.98
N LEU A 219 -14.97 18.05 3.43
CA LEU A 219 -13.79 17.42 2.85
C LEU A 219 -12.96 16.71 3.93
N ASP A 220 -12.64 17.40 5.03
CA ASP A 220 -11.84 16.83 6.12
C ASP A 220 -12.54 15.62 6.76
N LYS A 221 -13.87 15.68 6.96
CA LYS A 221 -14.67 14.56 7.45
C LYS A 221 -14.59 13.33 6.54
N GLN A 222 -14.70 13.54 5.23
CA GLN A 222 -14.64 12.44 4.27
C GLN A 222 -13.25 11.83 4.17
N LEU A 223 -12.19 12.65 4.13
CA LEU A 223 -10.82 12.17 4.13
C LEU A 223 -10.50 11.39 5.41
N THR A 224 -10.94 11.87 6.57
CA THR A 224 -10.78 11.16 7.85
C THR A 224 -11.47 9.80 7.82
N ASN A 225 -12.72 9.72 7.33
CA ASN A 225 -13.42 8.45 7.21
C ASN A 225 -12.73 7.47 6.25
N MET A 226 -12.20 7.96 5.11
CA MET A 226 -11.45 7.14 4.17
C MET A 226 -10.18 6.55 4.81
N VAL A 227 -9.42 7.37 5.51
CA VAL A 227 -8.19 6.94 6.18
C VAL A 227 -8.50 5.98 7.33
N LEU A 228 -9.54 6.23 8.13
CA LEU A 228 -9.94 5.34 9.22
C LEU A 228 -10.38 3.96 8.75
N LEU A 229 -11.19 3.91 7.69
CA LEU A 229 -11.60 2.62 7.13
C LEU A 229 -10.38 1.85 6.60
N GLN A 230 -9.40 2.56 6.04
CA GLN A 230 -8.14 1.96 5.63
C GLN A 230 -7.34 1.40 6.82
N VAL A 231 -7.36 2.06 7.99
CA VAL A 231 -6.75 1.53 9.24
C VAL A 231 -7.36 0.19 9.61
N VAL A 232 -8.69 0.11 9.63
CA VAL A 232 -9.40 -1.14 9.95
C VAL A 232 -9.01 -2.25 8.98
N VAL A 233 -9.06 -1.99 7.66
CA VAL A 233 -8.67 -2.97 6.65
C VAL A 233 -7.21 -3.39 6.80
N SER A 234 -6.30 -2.45 7.08
CA SER A 234 -4.87 -2.74 7.25
C SER A 234 -4.57 -3.65 8.42
N ILE A 235 -5.31 -3.57 9.52
CA ILE A 235 -5.17 -4.49 10.67
C ILE A 235 -5.38 -5.94 10.20
N PHE A 236 -6.46 -6.19 9.46
CA PHE A 236 -6.80 -7.54 9.00
C PHE A 236 -5.93 -8.03 7.84
N THR A 237 -5.31 -7.14 7.09
CA THR A 237 -4.56 -7.51 5.89
C THR A 237 -3.05 -7.57 6.11
N LEU A 238 -2.47 -6.66 6.90
CA LEU A 238 -1.02 -6.63 7.14
C LEU A 238 -0.56 -7.56 8.26
N LEU A 239 -1.25 -7.55 9.42
CA LEU A 239 -0.79 -8.28 10.60
C LEU A 239 -0.69 -9.80 10.40
N PRO A 240 -1.65 -10.48 9.74
CA PRO A 240 -1.54 -11.93 9.56
C PRO A 240 -0.25 -12.34 8.85
N TYR A 241 0.07 -11.67 7.74
CA TYR A 241 1.27 -12.00 6.97
C TYR A 241 2.56 -11.70 7.72
N THR A 242 2.67 -10.52 8.34
CA THR A 242 3.90 -10.14 9.05
C THR A 242 4.16 -11.06 10.24
N THR A 243 3.11 -11.46 10.96
CA THR A 243 3.22 -12.38 12.09
C THR A 243 3.56 -13.81 11.65
N VAL A 244 2.84 -14.33 10.64
CA VAL A 244 3.10 -15.71 10.14
C VAL A 244 4.49 -15.81 9.51
N SER A 245 4.95 -14.77 8.80
CA SER A 245 6.31 -14.74 8.22
C SER A 245 7.40 -14.74 9.31
N ALA A 246 7.20 -14.00 10.41
CA ALA A 246 8.12 -14.02 11.54
C ALA A 246 8.17 -15.41 12.23
N VAL A 247 7.01 -16.05 12.39
CA VAL A 247 6.93 -17.43 12.91
C VAL A 247 7.62 -18.39 11.95
N ALA A 248 7.40 -18.30 10.65
CA ALA A 248 8.04 -19.14 9.63
C ALA A 248 9.57 -19.04 9.70
N THR A 249 10.10 -17.82 9.89
CA THR A 249 11.55 -17.61 10.04
C THR A 249 12.06 -18.18 11.38
N SER A 250 11.29 -18.08 12.46
CA SER A 250 11.67 -18.65 13.77
C SER A 250 11.72 -20.15 13.75
N THR A 251 10.83 -20.79 13.01
CA THR A 251 10.64 -22.25 12.97
C THR A 251 11.34 -22.91 11.77
N SER A 252 12.14 -22.15 11.02
CA SER A 252 12.87 -22.66 9.84
C SER A 252 13.85 -23.81 10.17
N THR A 253 14.29 -23.94 11.43
CA THR A 253 15.18 -25.00 11.91
C THR A 253 14.47 -26.32 12.25
N ILE A 254 13.13 -26.35 12.26
CA ILE A 254 12.36 -27.56 12.56
C ILE A 254 12.35 -28.46 11.32
N ASN A 255 12.96 -29.66 11.44
CA ASN A 255 13.09 -30.63 10.34
C ASN A 255 11.86 -31.53 10.18
N ASP A 256 10.64 -31.00 10.32
CA ASP A 256 9.40 -31.73 10.00
C ASP A 256 8.83 -31.24 8.64
N PRO A 257 8.86 -32.08 7.59
CA PRO A 257 8.38 -31.70 6.27
C PRO A 257 6.87 -31.35 6.22
N VAL A 258 6.08 -31.96 7.10
CA VAL A 258 4.63 -31.71 7.17
C VAL A 258 4.37 -30.35 7.82
N TYR A 259 5.07 -30.06 8.90
CA TYR A 259 5.00 -28.77 9.58
C TYR A 259 5.46 -27.63 8.65
N GLN A 260 6.60 -27.80 7.98
CA GLN A 260 7.11 -26.80 7.03
C GLN A 260 6.14 -26.58 5.86
N GLY A 261 5.49 -27.64 5.36
CA GLY A 261 4.46 -27.52 4.34
C GLY A 261 3.25 -26.69 4.80
N LYS A 262 2.77 -26.91 6.01
CA LYS A 262 1.66 -26.15 6.60
C LYS A 262 1.99 -24.67 6.79
N ILE A 263 3.19 -24.37 7.32
CA ILE A 263 3.59 -22.99 7.57
C ILE A 263 3.82 -22.22 6.26
N GLN A 264 4.40 -22.86 5.25
CA GLN A 264 4.55 -22.28 3.92
C GLN A 264 3.18 -21.98 3.26
N PHE A 265 2.22 -22.86 3.40
CA PHE A 265 0.85 -22.62 2.94
C PHE A 265 0.21 -21.43 3.65
N ALA A 266 0.36 -21.33 4.99
CA ALA A 266 -0.12 -20.19 5.76
C ALA A 266 0.54 -18.87 5.34
N VAL A 267 1.86 -18.88 5.06
CA VAL A 267 2.57 -17.72 4.49
C VAL A 267 1.97 -17.31 3.15
N ILE A 268 1.67 -18.27 2.26
CA ILE A 268 1.09 -17.98 0.94
C ILE A 268 -0.31 -17.38 1.07
N VAL A 269 -1.17 -17.93 1.90
CA VAL A 269 -2.53 -17.41 2.10
C VAL A 269 -2.48 -15.99 2.67
N THR A 270 -1.68 -15.78 3.71
CA THR A 270 -1.56 -14.47 4.35
C THR A 270 -0.85 -13.45 3.46
N LEU A 271 0.01 -13.87 2.52
CA LEU A 271 0.64 -13.04 1.51
C LEU A 271 -0.41 -12.35 0.59
N ILE A 272 -1.50 -13.05 0.25
CA ILE A 272 -2.58 -12.45 -0.55
C ILE A 272 -3.25 -11.33 0.24
N PHE A 273 -3.55 -11.55 1.53
CA PHE A 273 -4.07 -10.51 2.40
C PHE A 273 -3.13 -9.31 2.46
N TYR A 274 -1.83 -9.55 2.58
CA TYR A 274 -0.82 -8.50 2.56
C TYR A 274 -0.88 -7.64 1.29
N TYR A 275 -1.00 -8.25 0.10
CA TYR A 275 -1.11 -7.48 -1.14
C TYR A 275 -2.48 -6.84 -1.33
N ILE A 276 -3.55 -7.37 -0.73
CA ILE A 276 -4.85 -6.70 -0.67
C ILE A 276 -4.73 -5.34 0.02
N SER A 277 -3.85 -5.16 1.02
CA SER A 277 -3.67 -3.86 1.66
C SER A 277 -3.18 -2.77 0.70
N PHE A 278 -2.35 -3.13 -0.30
CA PHE A 278 -1.88 -2.22 -1.34
C PHE A 278 -2.86 -2.06 -2.51
N ALA A 279 -3.70 -3.04 -2.74
CA ALA A 279 -4.70 -3.04 -3.81
C ALA A 279 -6.02 -2.34 -3.41
N SER A 280 -6.37 -2.35 -2.12
CA SER A 280 -7.69 -1.95 -1.62
C SER A 280 -7.97 -0.44 -1.50
N PRO A 281 -7.01 0.51 -1.44
CA PRO A 281 -7.31 1.92 -1.13
C PRO A 281 -8.39 2.54 -2.01
N PHE A 282 -8.38 2.28 -3.32
CA PHE A 282 -9.41 2.77 -4.23
C PHE A 282 -10.81 2.31 -3.82
N TYR A 283 -10.98 1.04 -3.55
CA TYR A 283 -12.27 0.44 -3.20
C TYR A 283 -12.77 0.96 -1.86
N ILE A 284 -11.86 1.14 -0.90
CA ILE A 284 -12.16 1.76 0.39
C ILE A 284 -12.66 3.18 0.18
N TYR A 285 -11.98 4.01 -0.63
CA TYR A 285 -12.37 5.39 -0.89
C TYR A 285 -13.67 5.49 -1.67
N PHE A 286 -13.88 4.59 -2.63
CA PHE A 286 -15.13 4.49 -3.37
C PHE A 286 -16.31 4.14 -2.45
N CYS A 287 -16.16 3.21 -1.51
CA CYS A 287 -17.20 2.85 -0.56
C CYS A 287 -17.43 3.94 0.50
N ALA A 288 -16.35 4.52 1.05
CA ALA A 288 -16.43 5.45 2.18
C ALA A 288 -16.88 6.86 1.78
N SER A 289 -16.66 7.32 0.55
CA SER A 289 -16.87 8.72 0.16
C SER A 289 -17.82 8.89 -1.02
N GLY A 290 -19.01 9.44 -0.75
CA GLY A 290 -19.96 9.82 -1.81
C GLY A 290 -19.43 10.93 -2.73
N ARG A 291 -18.57 11.82 -2.21
CA ARG A 291 -17.90 12.85 -3.00
C ARG A 291 -16.87 12.24 -3.93
N PHE A 292 -16.08 11.26 -3.47
CA PHE A 292 -15.13 10.55 -4.31
C PHE A 292 -15.83 9.85 -5.48
N ARG A 293 -16.97 9.17 -5.23
CA ARG A 293 -17.78 8.56 -6.30
C ARG A 293 -18.27 9.56 -7.34
N ARG A 294 -18.77 10.74 -6.89
CA ARG A 294 -19.20 11.80 -7.81
C ARG A 294 -18.04 12.36 -8.64
N GLN A 295 -16.89 12.55 -8.01
CA GLN A 295 -15.69 13.03 -8.68
C GLN A 295 -15.12 12.01 -9.66
N LEU A 296 -15.14 10.74 -9.32
CA LEU A 296 -14.77 9.67 -10.25
C LEU A 296 -15.67 9.68 -11.50
N LYS A 297 -16.99 9.78 -11.30
CA LYS A 297 -17.95 9.90 -12.41
C LYS A 297 -17.65 11.13 -13.26
N TYR A 298 -17.45 12.28 -12.64
CA TYR A 298 -17.11 13.52 -13.34
C TYR A 298 -15.81 13.39 -14.17
N VAL A 299 -14.77 12.84 -13.59
CA VAL A 299 -13.48 12.66 -14.29
C VAL A 299 -13.60 11.67 -15.45
N LEU A 300 -14.31 10.55 -15.26
CA LEU A 300 -14.43 9.52 -16.29
C LEU A 300 -15.39 9.93 -17.43
N PHE A 301 -16.50 10.56 -17.10
CA PHE A 301 -17.56 10.83 -18.07
C PHE A 301 -17.52 12.27 -18.58
N ASP A 302 -17.48 13.27 -17.70
CA ASP A 302 -17.59 14.67 -18.15
C ASP A 302 -16.28 15.21 -18.73
N ILE A 303 -15.12 14.92 -18.13
CA ILE A 303 -13.83 15.40 -18.66
C ILE A 303 -13.42 14.63 -19.91
N HIS A 304 -13.56 13.29 -19.95
CA HIS A 304 -13.11 12.50 -21.08
C HIS A 304 -14.13 12.43 -22.21
N LEU A 305 -15.43 12.28 -21.90
CA LEU A 305 -16.47 12.29 -22.93
C LEU A 305 -16.64 13.65 -23.59
N SER A 306 -16.56 14.77 -22.86
CA SER A 306 -16.59 16.11 -23.44
C SER A 306 -15.39 16.40 -24.35
N ARG A 307 -14.25 15.76 -24.14
CA ARG A 307 -13.10 15.84 -25.07
C ARG A 307 -13.28 14.98 -26.33
N ILE A 308 -13.99 13.85 -26.22
CA ILE A 308 -14.23 12.95 -27.36
C ILE A 308 -15.43 13.42 -28.19
N PHE A 309 -16.44 14.04 -27.56
CA PHE A 309 -17.66 14.55 -28.19
C PHE A 309 -17.87 16.04 -27.86
N PRO A 310 -17.09 16.97 -28.44
CA PRO A 310 -17.16 18.39 -28.08
C PRO A 310 -18.48 19.06 -28.39
N ASN A 311 -19.36 18.47 -29.22
CA ASN A 311 -20.60 19.08 -29.72
C ASN A 311 -21.90 18.55 -29.08
N GLN A 312 -21.89 17.76 -28.04
CA GLN A 312 -23.12 17.17 -27.48
C GLN A 312 -23.44 17.51 -26.02
N ILE A 313 -22.61 18.27 -25.32
CA ILE A 313 -22.84 18.59 -23.91
C ILE A 313 -22.80 20.10 -23.71
N GLU A 314 -23.96 20.74 -23.83
CA GLU A 314 -24.20 22.07 -23.26
C GLU A 314 -24.05 21.98 -21.74
N PRO A 315 -23.27 22.85 -21.08
CA PRO A 315 -23.08 22.77 -19.63
C PRO A 315 -24.31 23.31 -18.90
N GLN A 316 -25.25 22.47 -18.56
CA GLN A 316 -26.22 22.79 -17.49
C GLN A 316 -25.53 22.70 -16.13
N MET A 317 -24.76 23.70 -15.79
CA MET A 317 -24.33 23.94 -14.41
C MET A 317 -24.28 25.44 -14.15
N THR A 318 -25.43 26.08 -14.15
CA THR A 318 -25.61 27.27 -13.31
C THR A 318 -25.67 26.81 -11.87
N LEU A 319 -24.63 27.15 -11.13
CA LEU A 319 -24.58 27.06 -9.67
C LEU A 319 -25.79 27.75 -9.08
N ASN A 320 -26.72 27.00 -8.50
CA ASN A 320 -27.60 27.54 -7.48
C ASN A 320 -26.77 27.71 -6.20
N VAL A 321 -26.18 28.88 -6.06
CA VAL A 321 -25.74 29.46 -4.80
C VAL A 321 -26.99 30.11 -4.20
N HIS A 322 -27.58 29.44 -3.23
CA HIS A 322 -28.40 30.06 -2.19
C HIS A 322 -28.04 29.37 -0.87
#